data_cf2fbd6bfb599a93cab8cc127afc6090
#
_entry.id   cf2fbd6bfb599a93cab8cc127afc6090
#
_cell.length_a   1.000
_cell.length_b   1.000
_cell.length_c   1.000
_cell.angle_alpha   90.00
_cell.angle_beta   90.00
_cell.angle_gamma   90.00
#
_symmetry.space_group_name_H-M   'P 1'
#
loop_
_entity.id
_entity.type
_entity.pdbx_description
1 polymer ?
#
loop_
_entity_poly.entity_id
_entity_poly.type
_entity_poly.pdbx_seq_one_letter_code
_entity_poly.pdbx_strand_id
1 'polypeptide(L)'
;MFELLEGWEWKEVADALKGFQVVAAMITISELGDLTRFKHPRQLMGFLGLVPSEDSTGTRRRQGAITKCGNSHARWLLIESAQAYRNTPKVSAKLSKRQEGQSGAVKALSWRAQDRLSGRYRRLKLRGKRENKVIVAVARELCAFIWELHQLMGDDLPASTQTHRNP
;
A
#
# COMPACT_ATOMS: atom_id res chain seq x y z
N MET A 1 -10.62 -16.78 16.30
CA MET A 1 -9.67 -16.30 15.27
C MET A 1 -10.30 -15.26 14.34
N PHE A 2 -11.61 -15.07 14.32
CA PHE A 2 -12.30 -14.02 13.53
C PHE A 2 -12.62 -12.76 14.33
N GLU A 3 -12.54 -12.78 15.65
CA GLU A 3 -12.80 -11.64 16.54
C GLU A 3 -11.73 -10.53 16.49
N LEU A 4 -10.55 -10.82 15.91
CA LEU A 4 -9.52 -9.81 15.67
C LEU A 4 -9.77 -8.95 14.42
N LEU A 5 -10.88 -9.19 13.71
CA LEU A 5 -11.29 -8.44 12.51
C LEU A 5 -12.38 -7.41 12.81
N GLU A 6 -12.54 -6.97 14.04
CA GLU A 6 -13.41 -5.84 14.39
C GLU A 6 -12.92 -4.48 13.83
N GLY A 7 -11.82 -4.49 13.07
CA GLY A 7 -11.44 -3.37 12.21
C GLY A 7 -12.02 -3.50 10.81
N TRP A 8 -13.26 -3.11 10.62
CA TRP A 8 -13.92 -2.99 9.29
C TRP A 8 -13.07 -2.27 8.25
N GLU A 9 -12.22 -1.34 8.71
CA GLU A 9 -11.35 -0.48 7.93
C GLU A 9 -10.44 -1.26 6.97
N TRP A 10 -9.86 -2.39 7.39
CA TRP A 10 -8.89 -3.11 6.59
C TRP A 10 -9.50 -4.00 5.51
N LYS A 11 -10.70 -4.52 5.76
CA LYS A 11 -11.46 -5.21 4.72
C LYS A 11 -11.78 -4.22 3.59
N GLU A 12 -12.18 -3.02 3.95
CA GLU A 12 -12.47 -1.95 2.99
C GLU A 12 -11.23 -1.53 2.20
N VAL A 13 -10.06 -1.41 2.85
CA VAL A 13 -8.78 -1.18 2.17
C VAL A 13 -8.47 -2.31 1.20
N ALA A 14 -8.66 -3.57 1.63
CA ALA A 14 -8.45 -4.73 0.77
C ALA A 14 -9.40 -4.73 -0.43
N ASP A 15 -10.66 -4.37 -0.20
CA ASP A 15 -11.69 -4.37 -1.23
C ASP A 15 -11.54 -3.19 -2.21
N ALA A 16 -10.93 -2.09 -1.78
CA ALA A 16 -10.72 -0.92 -2.61
C ALA A 16 -9.63 -1.14 -3.67
N LEU A 17 -8.50 -1.74 -3.31
CA LEU A 17 -7.30 -1.73 -4.14
C LEU A 17 -7.17 -2.96 -5.06
N LYS A 18 -6.80 -2.71 -6.31
CA LYS A 18 -6.43 -3.77 -7.25
C LYS A 18 -5.17 -4.49 -6.76
N GLY A 19 -5.22 -5.82 -6.76
CA GLY A 19 -4.07 -6.66 -6.37
C GLY A 19 -3.89 -6.84 -4.86
N PHE A 20 -4.44 -5.97 -4.05
CA PHE A 20 -4.41 -6.10 -2.60
C PHE A 20 -5.68 -6.84 -2.17
N GLN A 21 -5.55 -8.11 -1.82
CA GLN A 21 -6.67 -8.98 -1.47
C GLN A 21 -6.81 -9.13 0.05
N VAL A 22 -7.93 -9.65 0.50
CA VAL A 22 -8.26 -9.84 1.93
C VAL A 22 -7.13 -10.53 2.70
N VAL A 23 -6.53 -11.58 2.13
CA VAL A 23 -5.41 -12.30 2.78
C VAL A 23 -4.20 -11.38 2.97
N ALA A 24 -3.87 -10.57 1.95
CA ALA A 24 -2.76 -9.61 2.04
C ALA A 24 -3.07 -8.51 3.07
N ALA A 25 -4.32 -8.06 3.16
CA ALA A 25 -4.75 -7.11 4.17
C ALA A 25 -4.64 -7.72 5.58
N MET A 26 -5.17 -8.91 5.81
CA MET A 26 -5.12 -9.60 7.10
C MET A 26 -3.69 -9.75 7.61
N ILE A 27 -2.78 -10.23 6.77
CA ILE A 27 -1.37 -10.39 7.14
C ILE A 27 -0.72 -9.01 7.36
N THR A 28 -1.04 -8.03 6.53
CA THR A 28 -0.53 -6.67 6.71
C THR A 28 -0.95 -6.09 8.06
N ILE A 29 -2.20 -6.30 8.47
CA ILE A 29 -2.72 -5.86 9.77
C ILE A 29 -2.01 -6.57 10.92
N SER A 30 -1.94 -7.91 10.88
CA SER A 30 -1.35 -8.70 11.96
C SER A 30 0.13 -8.35 12.18
N GLU A 31 0.82 -7.95 11.12
CA GLU A 31 2.25 -7.64 11.14
C GLU A 31 2.56 -6.15 11.37
N LEU A 32 1.69 -5.26 10.91
CA LEU A 32 1.90 -3.82 11.02
C LEU A 32 1.12 -3.18 12.17
N GLY A 33 0.03 -3.81 12.61
CA GLY A 33 -0.87 -3.20 13.58
C GLY A 33 -1.53 -1.93 13.06
N ASP A 34 -1.74 -0.97 13.94
CA ASP A 34 -2.37 0.30 13.60
C ASP A 34 -1.45 1.20 12.75
N LEU A 35 -1.93 1.61 11.57
CA LEU A 35 -1.20 2.51 10.67
C LEU A 35 -1.25 3.98 11.11
N THR A 36 -2.11 4.37 12.05
CA THR A 36 -2.18 5.75 12.56
C THR A 36 -0.88 6.20 13.23
N ARG A 37 -0.08 5.23 13.74
CA ARG A 37 1.26 5.50 14.29
C ARG A 37 2.23 6.09 13.27
N PHE A 38 1.97 5.92 11.97
CA PHE A 38 2.80 6.49 10.92
C PHE A 38 2.22 7.83 10.47
N LYS A 39 2.82 8.93 10.89
CA LYS A 39 2.40 10.30 10.52
C LYS A 39 2.59 10.62 9.02
N HIS A 40 3.38 9.82 8.32
CA HIS A 40 3.68 10.03 6.91
C HIS A 40 3.99 8.68 6.21
N PRO A 41 3.54 8.45 4.96
CA PRO A 41 3.73 7.18 4.27
C PRO A 41 5.19 6.76 4.11
N ARG A 42 6.14 7.71 4.12
CA ARG A 42 7.59 7.39 4.10
C ARG A 42 8.04 6.62 5.34
N GLN A 43 7.43 6.86 6.50
CA GLN A 43 7.73 6.11 7.72
C GLN A 43 7.32 4.64 7.57
N LEU A 44 6.12 4.39 7.02
CA LEU A 44 5.65 3.05 6.72
C LEU A 44 6.55 2.35 5.67
N MET A 45 6.95 3.06 4.61
CA MET A 45 7.91 2.53 3.63
C MET A 45 9.26 2.17 4.27
N GLY A 46 9.76 2.99 5.20
CA GLY A 46 10.99 2.75 5.95
C GLY A 46 10.84 1.54 6.87
N PHE A 47 9.75 1.45 7.61
CA PHE A 47 9.42 0.34 8.50
C PHE A 47 9.37 -1.01 7.76
N LEU A 48 8.87 -1.01 6.51
CA LEU A 48 8.81 -2.18 5.64
C LEU A 48 10.13 -2.45 4.90
N GLY A 49 11.13 -1.59 5.05
CA GLY A 49 12.41 -1.71 4.35
C GLY A 49 12.31 -1.60 2.83
N LEU A 50 11.31 -0.88 2.32
CA LEU A 50 11.10 -0.60 0.90
C LEU A 50 11.86 0.65 0.42
N VAL A 51 12.53 1.37 1.31
CA VAL A 51 13.37 2.51 0.98
C VAL A 51 14.75 2.03 0.50
N PRO A 52 15.36 2.72 -0.49
CA PRO A 52 16.71 2.39 -0.90
C PRO A 52 17.69 2.68 0.24
N SER A 53 18.72 1.85 0.36
CA SER A 53 19.87 2.19 1.18
C SER A 53 20.59 3.38 0.58
N GLU A 54 21.05 4.28 1.42
CA GLU A 54 21.80 5.46 1.01
C GLU A 54 23.21 5.38 1.56
N ASP A 55 24.17 5.38 0.66
CA ASP A 55 25.59 5.49 0.97
C ASP A 55 26.10 6.76 0.29
N SER A 56 26.01 7.86 1.02
CA SER A 56 26.32 9.21 0.51
C SER A 56 27.51 9.76 1.27
N THR A 57 28.58 10.05 0.56
CA THR A 57 29.76 10.75 1.09
C THR A 57 29.90 12.11 0.37
N GLY A 58 29.78 13.19 1.13
CA GLY A 58 29.94 14.54 0.61
C GLY A 58 28.99 14.88 -0.54
N THR A 59 29.52 15.18 -1.71
CA THR A 59 28.75 15.59 -2.91
C THR A 59 28.20 14.42 -3.72
N ARG A 60 28.59 13.17 -3.43
CA ARG A 60 28.21 11.99 -4.20
C ARG A 60 27.08 11.21 -3.52
N ARG A 61 25.89 11.28 -4.11
CA ARG A 61 24.72 10.49 -3.65
C ARG A 61 24.69 9.13 -4.33
N ARG A 62 24.86 8.06 -3.57
CA ARG A 62 24.80 6.68 -4.06
C ARG A 62 23.61 5.97 -3.42
N GLN A 63 22.60 5.61 -4.23
CA GLN A 63 21.46 4.82 -3.78
C GLN A 63 21.68 3.35 -4.16
N GLY A 64 21.62 2.48 -3.14
CA GLY A 64 21.74 1.04 -3.28
C GLY A 64 20.40 0.32 -3.51
N ALA A 65 20.37 -0.95 -3.15
CA ALA A 65 19.15 -1.74 -3.09
C ALA A 65 18.26 -1.26 -1.93
N ILE A 66 17.02 -1.79 -1.83
CA ILE A 66 16.18 -1.54 -0.65
C ILE A 66 16.84 -2.09 0.60
N THR A 67 16.59 -1.42 1.75
CA THR A 67 17.22 -1.77 3.04
C THR A 67 16.86 -3.17 3.52
N LYS A 68 15.67 -3.66 3.17
CA LYS A 68 15.09 -4.93 3.62
C LYS A 68 14.95 -5.04 5.15
N CYS A 69 15.14 -3.95 5.88
CA CYS A 69 14.85 -3.89 7.30
C CYS A 69 13.36 -4.09 7.57
N GLY A 70 13.00 -4.54 8.78
CA GLY A 70 11.62 -4.74 9.17
C GLY A 70 10.97 -6.01 8.62
N ASN A 71 9.64 -6.06 8.64
CA ASN A 71 8.88 -7.28 8.37
C ASN A 71 9.02 -7.76 6.93
N SER A 72 9.63 -8.93 6.75
CA SER A 72 9.87 -9.51 5.43
C SER A 72 8.59 -10.06 4.79
N HIS A 73 7.65 -10.54 5.61
CA HIS A 73 6.40 -11.13 5.14
C HIS A 73 5.45 -10.06 4.60
N ALA A 74 5.22 -8.99 5.36
CA ALA A 74 4.43 -7.85 4.89
C ALA A 74 5.03 -7.21 3.63
N ARG A 75 6.36 -7.08 3.57
CA ARG A 75 7.07 -6.59 2.39
C ARG A 75 6.84 -7.49 1.17
N TRP A 76 6.95 -8.82 1.34
CA TRP A 76 6.71 -9.77 0.26
C TRP A 76 5.29 -9.65 -0.27
N LEU A 77 4.27 -9.59 0.59
CA LEU A 77 2.88 -9.44 0.18
C LEU A 77 2.63 -8.15 -0.62
N LEU A 78 3.25 -7.04 -0.23
CA LEU A 78 3.14 -5.79 -0.99
C LEU A 78 3.79 -5.91 -2.38
N ILE A 79 4.91 -6.62 -2.48
CA ILE A 79 5.56 -6.87 -3.76
C ILE A 79 4.68 -7.76 -4.65
N GLU A 80 4.07 -8.81 -4.10
CA GLU A 80 3.12 -9.66 -4.83
C GLU A 80 1.87 -8.87 -5.25
N SER A 81 1.31 -8.06 -4.36
CA SER A 81 0.17 -7.19 -4.69
C SER A 81 0.50 -6.20 -5.82
N ALA A 82 1.73 -5.72 -5.85
CA ALA A 82 2.20 -4.79 -6.88
C ALA A 82 2.26 -5.41 -8.29
N GLN A 83 2.32 -6.74 -8.41
CA GLN A 83 2.30 -7.43 -9.71
C GLN A 83 1.03 -7.11 -10.52
N ALA A 84 -0.09 -6.83 -9.86
CA ALA A 84 -1.35 -6.48 -10.53
C ALA A 84 -1.26 -5.20 -11.39
N TYR A 85 -0.32 -4.32 -11.07
CA TYR A 85 -0.13 -3.03 -11.76
C TYR A 85 0.79 -3.12 -13.00
N ARG A 86 1.23 -4.31 -13.37
CA ARG A 86 1.85 -4.58 -14.67
C ARG A 86 0.85 -4.36 -15.81
N ASN A 87 -0.41 -4.61 -15.52
CA ASN A 87 -1.51 -4.47 -16.46
C ASN A 87 -2.03 -3.03 -16.50
N THR A 88 -2.67 -2.68 -17.60
CA THR A 88 -3.35 -1.38 -17.75
C THR A 88 -4.40 -1.17 -16.66
N PRO A 89 -4.66 0.09 -16.27
CA PRO A 89 -5.75 0.43 -15.37
C PRO A 89 -7.08 -0.10 -15.91
N LYS A 90 -7.81 -0.83 -15.08
CA LYS A 90 -9.12 -1.36 -15.42
C LYS A 90 -9.89 -1.71 -14.15
N VAL A 91 -11.13 -1.29 -14.08
CA VAL A 91 -12.09 -1.77 -13.08
C VAL A 91 -12.72 -3.04 -13.65
N SER A 92 -12.27 -4.20 -13.17
CA SER A 92 -12.88 -5.48 -13.54
C SER A 92 -14.19 -5.69 -12.78
N ALA A 93 -15.07 -6.56 -13.27
CA ALA A 93 -16.31 -6.91 -12.57
C ALA A 93 -16.03 -7.39 -11.13
N LYS A 94 -14.95 -8.15 -10.91
CA LYS A 94 -14.53 -8.58 -9.57
C LYS A 94 -14.16 -7.40 -8.66
N LEU A 95 -13.44 -6.40 -9.18
CA LEU A 95 -13.08 -5.20 -8.41
C LEU A 95 -14.31 -4.33 -8.15
N SER A 96 -15.17 -4.13 -9.16
CA SER A 96 -16.41 -3.40 -9.01
C SER A 96 -17.30 -3.98 -7.91
N LYS A 97 -17.47 -5.31 -7.89
CA LYS A 97 -18.24 -6.02 -6.86
C LYS A 97 -17.64 -5.82 -5.46
N ARG A 98 -16.31 -5.84 -5.32
CA ARG A 98 -15.66 -5.60 -4.02
C ARG A 98 -15.85 -4.16 -3.54
N GLN A 99 -15.92 -3.22 -4.47
CA GLN A 99 -16.11 -1.79 -4.18
C GLN A 99 -17.60 -1.40 -4.00
N GLU A 100 -18.53 -2.35 -4.01
CA GLU A 100 -19.93 -2.08 -3.70
C GLU A 100 -20.05 -1.56 -2.26
N GLY A 101 -20.81 -0.47 -2.10
CA GLY A 101 -20.97 0.20 -0.79
C GLY A 101 -19.85 1.16 -0.39
N GLN A 102 -18.69 1.14 -1.04
CA GLN A 102 -17.61 2.08 -0.74
C GLN A 102 -17.90 3.49 -1.23
N SER A 103 -17.37 4.50 -0.53
CA SER A 103 -17.53 5.91 -0.86
C SER A 103 -16.93 6.27 -2.23
N GLY A 104 -17.41 7.35 -2.83
CA GLY A 104 -16.87 7.88 -4.08
C GLY A 104 -15.39 8.26 -3.95
N ALA A 105 -14.97 8.77 -2.79
CA ALA A 105 -13.59 9.15 -2.50
C ALA A 105 -12.66 7.93 -2.52
N VAL A 106 -13.06 6.82 -1.90
CA VAL A 106 -12.33 5.55 -1.92
C VAL A 106 -12.16 5.00 -3.34
N LYS A 107 -13.25 5.01 -4.13
CA LYS A 107 -13.22 4.58 -5.53
C LYS A 107 -12.30 5.45 -6.38
N ALA A 108 -12.35 6.76 -6.20
CA ALA A 108 -11.49 7.72 -6.90
C ALA A 108 -10.01 7.50 -6.54
N LEU A 109 -9.69 7.28 -5.27
CA LEU A 109 -8.35 6.98 -4.81
C LEU A 109 -7.84 5.66 -5.40
N SER A 110 -8.67 4.63 -5.43
CA SER A 110 -8.36 3.34 -6.06
C SER A 110 -8.02 3.48 -7.55
N TRP A 111 -8.81 4.28 -8.27
CA TRP A 111 -8.53 4.56 -9.67
C TRP A 111 -7.23 5.33 -9.87
N ARG A 112 -7.00 6.39 -9.07
CA ARG A 112 -5.75 7.15 -9.07
C ARG A 112 -4.54 6.25 -8.80
N ALA A 113 -4.66 5.30 -7.86
CA ALA A 113 -3.62 4.32 -7.57
C ALA A 113 -3.33 3.46 -8.80
N GLN A 114 -4.36 2.94 -9.49
CA GLN A 114 -4.17 2.12 -10.69
C GLN A 114 -3.45 2.89 -11.80
N ASP A 115 -3.90 4.10 -12.12
CA ASP A 115 -3.31 4.93 -13.17
C ASP A 115 -1.84 5.27 -12.83
N ARG A 116 -1.60 5.75 -11.62
CA ARG A 116 -0.27 6.13 -11.16
C ARG A 116 0.71 4.95 -11.17
N LEU A 117 0.32 3.82 -10.57
CA LEU A 117 1.19 2.66 -10.38
C LEU A 117 1.48 1.94 -11.71
N SER A 118 0.45 1.77 -12.56
CA SER A 118 0.65 1.20 -13.91
C SER A 118 1.47 2.14 -14.80
N GLY A 119 1.26 3.45 -14.71
CA GLY A 119 2.06 4.44 -15.40
C GLY A 119 3.53 4.42 -14.95
N ARG A 120 3.77 4.26 -13.62
CA ARG A 120 5.12 4.10 -13.09
C ARG A 120 5.79 2.83 -13.57
N TYR A 121 5.09 1.71 -13.55
CA TYR A 121 5.59 0.44 -14.07
C TYR A 121 6.07 0.60 -15.51
N ARG A 122 5.21 1.10 -16.41
CA ARG A 122 5.52 1.29 -17.82
C ARG A 122 6.73 2.21 -18.03
N ARG A 123 6.78 3.36 -17.35
CA ARG A 123 7.90 4.31 -17.47
C ARG A 123 9.23 3.70 -17.05
N LEU A 124 9.27 2.91 -15.98
CA LEU A 124 10.50 2.27 -15.53
C LEU A 124 10.93 1.14 -16.46
N LYS A 125 9.97 0.39 -17.03
CA LYS A 125 10.25 -0.64 -18.05
C LYS A 125 10.82 -0.03 -19.33
N LEU A 126 10.23 1.05 -19.82
CA LEU A 126 10.73 1.78 -20.99
C LEU A 126 12.16 2.33 -20.78
N ARG A 127 12.54 2.63 -19.54
CA ARG A 127 13.91 3.01 -19.17
C ARG A 127 14.87 1.83 -19.01
N GLY A 128 14.49 0.63 -19.41
CA GLY A 128 15.32 -0.57 -19.35
C GLY A 128 15.58 -1.09 -17.92
N LYS A 129 14.79 -0.70 -16.92
CA LYS A 129 14.97 -1.19 -15.56
C LYS A 129 14.55 -2.66 -15.45
N ARG A 130 15.35 -3.45 -14.70
CA ARG A 130 15.04 -4.87 -14.43
C ARG A 130 13.70 -5.01 -13.71
N GLU A 131 12.93 -6.04 -14.07
CA GLU A 131 11.58 -6.32 -13.57
C GLU A 131 11.48 -6.21 -12.05
N ASN A 132 12.34 -6.91 -11.32
CA ASN A 132 12.31 -6.91 -9.86
C ASN A 132 12.48 -5.49 -9.26
N LYS A 133 13.32 -4.64 -9.87
CA LYS A 133 13.48 -3.26 -9.43
C LYS A 133 12.23 -2.43 -9.70
N VAL A 134 11.56 -2.70 -10.82
CA VAL A 134 10.33 -2.01 -11.21
C VAL A 134 9.19 -2.37 -10.25
N ILE A 135 8.98 -3.67 -9.99
CA ILE A 135 7.92 -4.12 -9.08
C ILE A 135 8.15 -3.59 -7.66
N VAL A 136 9.36 -3.61 -7.14
CA VAL A 136 9.68 -3.05 -5.81
C VAL A 136 9.40 -1.54 -5.76
N ALA A 137 9.70 -0.81 -6.84
CA ALA A 137 9.39 0.63 -6.91
C ALA A 137 7.88 0.90 -6.94
N VAL A 138 7.10 0.02 -7.58
CA VAL A 138 5.62 0.06 -7.58
C VAL A 138 5.09 -0.31 -6.19
N ALA A 139 5.59 -1.36 -5.54
CA ALA A 139 5.20 -1.77 -4.20
C ALA A 139 5.41 -0.65 -3.18
N ARG A 140 6.51 0.08 -3.29
CA ARG A 140 6.77 1.25 -2.43
C ARG A 140 5.71 2.34 -2.58
N GLU A 141 5.28 2.65 -3.81
CA GLU A 141 4.19 3.62 -4.02
C GLU A 141 2.82 3.04 -3.62
N LEU A 142 2.58 1.74 -3.81
CA LEU A 142 1.37 1.07 -3.32
C LEU A 142 1.21 1.21 -1.81
N CYS A 143 2.31 1.09 -1.07
CA CYS A 143 2.35 1.32 0.37
C CYS A 143 1.83 2.71 0.76
N ALA A 144 2.14 3.76 -0.05
CA ALA A 144 1.62 5.10 0.19
C ALA A 144 0.10 5.18 -0.03
N PHE A 145 -0.43 4.51 -1.05
CA PHE A 145 -1.87 4.47 -1.30
C PHE A 145 -2.63 3.69 -0.22
N ILE A 146 -2.05 2.61 0.32
CA ILE A 146 -2.62 1.89 1.45
C ILE A 146 -2.70 2.80 2.68
N TRP A 147 -1.63 3.54 2.98
CA TRP A 147 -1.61 4.50 4.07
C TRP A 147 -2.64 5.62 3.87
N GLU A 148 -2.71 6.21 2.68
CA GLU A 148 -3.67 7.27 2.34
C GLU A 148 -5.12 6.78 2.46
N LEU A 149 -5.38 5.55 2.00
CA LEU A 149 -6.70 4.94 2.09
C LEU A 149 -7.13 4.72 3.55
N HIS A 150 -6.20 4.24 4.38
CA HIS A 150 -6.45 4.06 5.81
C HIS A 150 -6.77 5.39 6.51
N GLN A 151 -6.06 6.48 6.17
CA GLN A 151 -6.38 7.80 6.74
C GLN A 151 -7.78 8.26 6.29
N LEU A 152 -8.09 8.13 4.99
CA LEU A 152 -9.38 8.53 4.44
C LEU A 152 -10.55 7.80 5.12
N MET A 153 -10.41 6.51 5.37
CA MET A 153 -11.44 5.72 6.05
C MET A 153 -11.54 6.03 7.55
N GLY A 154 -10.42 6.38 8.18
CA GLY A 154 -10.41 6.79 9.59
C GLY A 154 -11.10 8.13 9.83
N ASP A 155 -11.10 9.02 8.83
CA ASP A 155 -11.79 10.31 8.91
C ASP A 155 -13.32 10.17 8.69
N ASP A 156 -13.74 9.14 7.96
CA ASP A 156 -15.18 8.87 7.69
C ASP A 156 -15.89 8.16 8.87
N LEU A 157 -15.17 7.74 9.92
CA LEU A 157 -15.76 7.09 11.08
C LEU A 157 -16.42 8.11 12.02
N PRO A 158 -17.66 7.85 12.51
CA PRO A 158 -18.32 8.71 13.49
C PRO A 158 -17.49 8.79 14.77
N ALA A 159 -17.47 9.99 15.37
CA ALA A 159 -16.67 10.34 16.57
C ALA A 159 -16.81 9.37 17.76
N SER A 160 -17.86 8.54 17.82
CA SER A 160 -18.09 7.53 18.85
C SER A 160 -17.07 6.37 18.83
N THR A 161 -16.40 6.13 17.70
CA THR A 161 -15.41 5.03 17.56
C THR A 161 -13.98 5.51 17.80
N GLN A 162 -13.78 6.83 17.90
CA GLN A 162 -12.45 7.43 18.12
C GLN A 162 -11.97 7.35 19.59
N THR A 163 -12.85 6.99 20.55
CA THR A 163 -12.54 7.03 21.98
C THR A 163 -11.55 5.93 22.44
N HIS A 164 -11.30 4.92 21.62
CA HIS A 164 -10.29 3.89 21.90
C HIS A 164 -8.88 4.17 21.29
N ARG A 165 -8.66 5.37 20.74
CA ARG A 165 -7.39 5.75 20.07
C ARG A 165 -6.39 6.53 20.95
N ASN A 166 -6.69 6.69 22.26
CA ASN A 166 -5.72 7.33 23.18
C ASN A 166 -5.30 6.33 24.27
N PRO A 167 -3.98 6.15 24.48
CA PRO A 167 -3.41 5.32 25.54
C PRO A 167 -3.59 5.92 26.92
#